data_53eeabbff2ec871e64f653f5eb709899
#
_entry.id   53eeabbff2ec871e64f653f5eb709899
#
_cell.length_a   1.000
_cell.length_b   1.000
_cell.length_c   1.000
_cell.angle_alpha   90.00
_cell.angle_beta   90.00
_cell.angle_gamma   90.00
#
_symmetry.space_group_name_H-M   'P 1'
#
loop_
_entity.id
_entity.type
_entity.pdbx_description
1 polymer ?
#
loop_
_entity_poly.entity_id
_entity_poly.type
_entity_poly.pdbx_seq_one_letter_code
_entity_poly.pdbx_strand_id
1 'polypeptide(L)'
;VLPLLSITTFLPITAGLILMLWPGQSAKAVHAVSIGVTGLTFFLSLAIWAGGVVPGGFAQVEELDWIPAINAAYRLGVDGLSLPLVLLTTLLFFLSAIYAARLNNKAATFVVLMLMLETASLGSFMALDALLFYVFFEVSLVGMYFMIAGWGHEDRQRAALMFFLYTLLGSLPLLLAILGLYLGSGTFDMRVWIDTPPLTGLAAMLALIAMLFTFAVKIPSFPVHTWLPAAHVQAPTVGSVILAGVMLKFGTYGLVRFSLQMTPEAFTKAGVVILAFGVFSA
;
A
#
# COMPACT_ATOMS: atom_id res chain seq x y z
N VAL A 1 1.26 22.80 -14.03
CA VAL A 1 2.22 21.96 -13.27
C VAL A 1 2.03 20.54 -13.74
N LEU A 2 3.12 19.81 -14.04
CA LEU A 2 3.04 18.41 -14.42
C LEU A 2 2.55 17.59 -13.21
N PRO A 3 1.56 16.68 -13.38
CA PRO A 3 1.07 15.83 -12.30
C PRO A 3 2.08 14.71 -12.00
N LEU A 4 3.17 15.07 -11.31
CA LEU A 4 4.33 14.21 -11.12
C LEU A 4 4.00 12.97 -10.25
N LEU A 5 3.15 13.13 -9.23
CA LEU A 5 2.72 12.02 -8.37
C LEU A 5 1.86 11.03 -9.15
N SER A 6 0.89 11.52 -9.95
CA SER A 6 0.06 10.67 -10.80
C SER A 6 0.88 9.93 -11.84
N ILE A 7 1.82 10.62 -12.52
CA ILE A 7 2.70 9.98 -13.50
C ILE A 7 3.51 8.87 -12.82
N THR A 8 4.13 9.15 -11.67
CA THR A 8 4.94 8.18 -10.93
C THR A 8 4.09 6.97 -10.48
N THR A 9 2.85 7.21 -10.03
CA THR A 9 1.94 6.15 -9.57
C THR A 9 1.48 5.25 -10.71
N PHE A 10 1.07 5.82 -11.84
CA PHE A 10 0.42 5.05 -12.91
C PHE A 10 1.35 4.60 -14.04
N LEU A 11 2.57 5.11 -14.11
CA LEU A 11 3.56 4.68 -15.11
C LEU A 11 3.77 3.16 -15.10
N PRO A 12 3.94 2.48 -13.93
CA PRO A 12 4.14 1.04 -13.92
C PRO A 12 2.95 0.27 -14.50
N ILE A 13 1.73 0.54 -14.03
CA ILE A 13 0.57 -0.21 -14.51
C ILE A 13 0.25 0.06 -15.98
N THR A 14 0.46 1.28 -16.46
CA THR A 14 0.26 1.59 -17.90
C THR A 14 1.21 0.81 -18.78
N ALA A 15 2.48 0.69 -18.39
CA ALA A 15 3.45 -0.16 -19.06
C ALA A 15 3.06 -1.64 -18.98
N GLY A 16 2.55 -2.10 -17.83
CA GLY A 16 2.02 -3.44 -17.65
C GLY A 16 0.86 -3.74 -18.60
N LEU A 17 -0.10 -2.82 -18.74
CA LEU A 17 -1.23 -2.97 -19.66
C LEU A 17 -0.77 -3.00 -21.13
N ILE A 18 0.20 -2.17 -21.51
CA ILE A 18 0.79 -2.20 -22.86
C ILE A 18 1.44 -3.57 -23.13
N LEU A 19 2.20 -4.10 -22.16
CA LEU A 19 2.80 -5.43 -22.28
C LEU A 19 1.75 -6.54 -22.43
N MET A 20 0.62 -6.43 -21.73
CA MET A 20 -0.48 -7.39 -21.81
C MET A 20 -1.18 -7.36 -23.19
N LEU A 21 -1.29 -6.18 -23.80
CA LEU A 21 -1.91 -5.99 -25.12
C LEU A 21 -0.98 -6.33 -26.29
N TRP A 22 0.30 -6.56 -26.04
CA TRP A 22 1.30 -6.89 -27.07
C TRP A 22 1.74 -8.35 -26.96
N PRO A 23 1.05 -9.31 -27.59
CA PRO A 23 1.37 -10.72 -27.51
C PRO A 23 2.65 -11.08 -28.29
N GLY A 24 3.29 -12.18 -27.88
CA GLY A 24 4.43 -12.74 -28.62
C GLY A 24 5.80 -12.13 -28.32
N GLN A 25 5.91 -11.30 -27.26
CA GLN A 25 7.20 -10.73 -26.87
C GLN A 25 8.13 -11.78 -26.24
N SER A 26 9.42 -11.62 -26.50
CA SER A 26 10.43 -12.43 -25.83
C SER A 26 10.52 -12.05 -24.35
N ALA A 27 10.84 -13.02 -23.48
CA ALA A 27 11.05 -12.76 -22.05
C ALA A 27 12.09 -11.65 -21.82
N LYS A 28 13.13 -11.59 -22.68
CA LYS A 28 14.16 -10.53 -22.61
C LYS A 28 13.58 -9.14 -22.84
N ALA A 29 12.68 -8.97 -23.82
CA ALA A 29 12.04 -7.69 -24.10
C ALA A 29 11.12 -7.26 -22.94
N VAL A 30 10.32 -8.20 -22.41
CA VAL A 30 9.45 -7.96 -21.25
C VAL A 30 10.25 -7.48 -20.04
N HIS A 31 11.35 -8.16 -19.72
CA HIS A 31 12.21 -7.77 -18.59
C HIS A 31 12.94 -6.43 -18.83
N ALA A 32 13.37 -6.17 -20.08
CA ALA A 32 13.97 -4.88 -20.41
C ALA A 32 12.99 -3.71 -20.18
N VAL A 33 11.74 -3.87 -20.61
CA VAL A 33 10.67 -2.90 -20.35
C VAL A 33 10.43 -2.73 -18.83
N SER A 34 10.34 -3.85 -18.10
CA SER A 34 10.17 -3.83 -16.65
C SER A 34 11.26 -3.04 -15.94
N ILE A 35 12.54 -3.33 -16.25
CA ILE A 35 13.69 -2.62 -15.66
C ILE A 35 13.68 -1.15 -16.05
N GLY A 36 13.39 -0.82 -17.30
CA GLY A 36 13.32 0.55 -17.79
C GLY A 36 12.23 1.36 -17.09
N VAL A 37 11.03 0.78 -16.95
CA VAL A 37 9.88 1.44 -16.31
C VAL A 37 10.10 1.61 -14.82
N THR A 38 10.47 0.55 -14.09
CA THR A 38 10.72 0.65 -12.63
C THR A 38 11.91 1.57 -12.32
N GLY A 39 12.94 1.56 -13.18
CA GLY A 39 14.05 2.50 -13.09
C GLY A 39 13.60 3.94 -13.29
N LEU A 40 12.77 4.21 -14.32
CA LEU A 40 12.21 5.55 -14.54
C LEU A 40 11.33 5.99 -13.36
N THR A 41 10.49 5.10 -12.84
CA THR A 41 9.66 5.37 -11.64
C THR A 41 10.54 5.73 -10.44
N PHE A 42 11.66 5.02 -10.26
CA PHE A 42 12.63 5.35 -9.21
C PHE A 42 13.25 6.74 -9.40
N PHE A 43 13.68 7.11 -10.62
CA PHE A 43 14.20 8.46 -10.87
C PHE A 43 13.14 9.54 -10.71
N LEU A 44 11.88 9.29 -11.06
CA LEU A 44 10.78 10.21 -10.79
C LEU A 44 10.55 10.38 -9.27
N SER A 45 10.67 9.31 -8.47
CA SER A 45 10.57 9.42 -7.02
C SER A 45 11.71 10.24 -6.39
N LEU A 46 12.91 10.19 -6.97
CA LEU A 46 14.01 11.09 -6.58
C LEU A 46 13.70 12.55 -6.93
N ALA A 47 13.03 12.82 -8.06
CA ALA A 47 12.58 14.17 -8.40
C ALA A 47 11.52 14.67 -7.43
N ILE A 48 10.56 13.79 -7.00
CA ILE A 48 9.59 14.10 -5.94
C ILE A 48 10.35 14.44 -4.63
N TRP A 49 11.34 13.63 -4.26
CA TRP A 49 12.18 13.87 -3.08
C TRP A 49 12.89 15.21 -3.13
N ALA A 50 13.46 15.57 -4.29
CA ALA A 50 14.14 16.85 -4.49
C ALA A 50 13.19 18.06 -4.40
N GLY A 51 11.89 17.86 -4.66
CA GLY A 51 10.85 18.87 -4.45
C GLY A 51 10.58 19.18 -2.97
N GLY A 52 11.07 18.35 -2.05
CA GLY A 52 10.98 18.56 -0.62
C GLY A 52 9.60 18.26 -0.03
N VAL A 53 9.49 18.49 1.28
CA VAL A 53 8.28 18.36 2.07
C VAL A 53 7.92 19.68 2.73
N VAL A 54 6.63 19.86 3.05
CA VAL A 54 6.15 21.00 3.84
C VAL A 54 6.10 20.56 5.31
N PRO A 55 6.80 21.24 6.23
CA PRO A 55 6.71 20.91 7.65
C PRO A 55 5.27 20.96 8.16
N GLY A 56 4.78 19.86 8.72
CA GLY A 56 3.41 19.76 9.25
C GLY A 56 2.31 19.69 8.19
N GLY A 57 2.64 19.58 6.90
CA GLY A 57 1.66 19.54 5.81
C GLY A 57 2.03 18.57 4.71
N PHE A 58 1.25 18.61 3.63
CA PHE A 58 1.46 17.79 2.43
C PHE A 58 2.01 18.65 1.29
N ALA A 59 3.00 18.12 0.58
CA ALA A 59 3.62 18.75 -0.59
C ALA A 59 3.11 18.12 -1.88
N GLN A 60 3.23 18.86 -2.99
CA GLN A 60 2.93 18.42 -4.35
C GLN A 60 1.52 17.83 -4.51
N VAL A 61 0.54 18.42 -3.83
CA VAL A 61 -0.84 17.91 -3.83
C VAL A 61 -1.43 17.97 -5.23
N GLU A 62 -1.96 16.84 -5.69
CA GLU A 62 -2.73 16.67 -6.93
C GLU A 62 -4.15 16.25 -6.56
N GLU A 63 -5.15 16.94 -7.10
CA GLU A 63 -6.55 16.71 -6.75
C GLU A 63 -7.44 16.78 -8.00
N LEU A 64 -8.33 15.78 -8.15
CA LEU A 64 -9.33 15.68 -9.18
C LEU A 64 -10.61 15.08 -8.59
N ASP A 65 -11.78 15.54 -9.05
CA ASP A 65 -13.05 14.95 -8.66
C ASP A 65 -13.16 13.51 -9.15
N TRP A 66 -13.53 12.59 -8.26
CA TRP A 66 -13.72 11.19 -8.61
C TRP A 66 -15.17 10.74 -8.44
N ILE A 67 -15.73 10.80 -7.23
CA ILE A 67 -17.13 10.44 -6.95
C ILE A 67 -17.79 11.59 -6.16
N PRO A 68 -18.28 12.64 -6.85
CA PRO A 68 -18.83 13.83 -6.17
C PRO A 68 -20.02 13.53 -5.25
N ALA A 69 -20.81 12.50 -5.58
CA ALA A 69 -22.01 12.12 -4.79
C ALA A 69 -21.68 11.75 -3.33
N ILE A 70 -20.48 11.29 -3.06
CA ILE A 70 -20.01 10.92 -1.71
C ILE A 70 -18.79 11.76 -1.27
N ASN A 71 -18.50 12.84 -1.98
CA ASN A 71 -17.35 13.71 -1.71
C ASN A 71 -16.01 12.95 -1.63
N ALA A 72 -15.85 11.89 -2.44
CA ALA A 72 -14.61 11.18 -2.64
C ALA A 72 -13.88 11.74 -3.85
N ALA A 73 -12.58 12.02 -3.71
CA ALA A 73 -11.79 12.59 -4.79
C ALA A 73 -10.48 11.82 -4.98
N TYR A 74 -9.95 11.89 -6.18
CA TYR A 74 -8.60 11.46 -6.45
C TYR A 74 -7.66 12.52 -5.89
N ARG A 75 -7.03 12.21 -4.76
CA ARG A 75 -6.11 13.13 -4.08
C ARG A 75 -4.82 12.40 -3.78
N LEU A 76 -3.72 12.93 -4.29
CA LEU A 76 -2.37 12.47 -3.99
C LEU A 76 -1.56 13.59 -3.36
N GLY A 77 -0.64 13.24 -2.47
CA GLY A 77 0.32 14.14 -1.87
C GLY A 77 1.39 13.39 -1.10
N VAL A 78 2.46 14.06 -0.76
CA VAL A 78 3.57 13.48 0.00
C VAL A 78 3.91 14.35 1.21
N ASP A 79 4.39 13.71 2.27
CA ASP A 79 4.88 14.35 3.48
C ASP A 79 6.14 13.63 4.01
N GLY A 80 6.65 14.06 5.16
CA GLY A 80 7.84 13.48 5.77
C GLY A 80 7.71 12.00 6.16
N LEU A 81 6.47 11.47 6.30
CA LEU A 81 6.22 10.07 6.59
C LEU A 81 6.15 9.23 5.30
N SER A 82 5.41 9.69 4.30
CA SER A 82 5.15 8.93 3.07
C SER A 82 6.32 8.97 2.09
N LEU A 83 7.03 10.09 1.97
CA LEU A 83 8.07 10.29 0.96
C LEU A 83 9.23 9.28 1.07
N PRO A 84 9.80 8.97 2.26
CA PRO A 84 10.78 7.90 2.40
C PRO A 84 10.26 6.52 1.97
N LEU A 85 8.98 6.24 2.22
CA LEU A 85 8.35 4.97 1.84
C LEU A 85 8.12 4.88 0.33
N VAL A 86 7.78 5.98 -0.32
CA VAL A 86 7.70 6.09 -1.79
C VAL A 86 9.06 5.78 -2.41
N LEU A 87 10.13 6.41 -1.92
CA LEU A 87 11.48 6.18 -2.42
C LEU A 87 11.95 4.73 -2.19
N LEU A 88 11.72 4.19 -0.99
CA LEU A 88 12.02 2.79 -0.67
C LEU A 88 11.26 1.84 -1.59
N THR A 89 9.98 2.10 -1.84
CA THR A 89 9.14 1.29 -2.71
C THR A 89 9.72 1.23 -4.12
N THR A 90 9.93 2.38 -4.75
CA THR A 90 10.46 2.42 -6.14
C THR A 90 11.84 1.79 -6.26
N LEU A 91 12.73 1.99 -5.27
CA LEU A 91 14.03 1.33 -5.21
C LEU A 91 13.90 -0.19 -5.16
N LEU A 92 13.05 -0.72 -4.27
CA LEU A 92 12.87 -2.17 -4.13
C LEU A 92 12.23 -2.80 -5.35
N PHE A 93 11.29 -2.12 -6.01
CA PHE A 93 10.71 -2.60 -7.26
C PHE A 93 11.72 -2.58 -8.40
N PHE A 94 12.55 -1.57 -8.51
CA PHE A 94 13.64 -1.49 -9.50
C PHE A 94 14.66 -2.63 -9.32
N LEU A 95 15.13 -2.87 -8.10
CA LEU A 95 16.04 -3.98 -7.80
C LEU A 95 15.38 -5.35 -8.04
N SER A 96 14.09 -5.46 -7.70
CA SER A 96 13.29 -6.66 -7.95
C SER A 96 13.12 -6.95 -9.45
N ALA A 97 12.95 -5.92 -10.27
CA ALA A 97 12.87 -6.05 -11.72
C ALA A 97 14.20 -6.57 -12.33
N ILE A 98 15.33 -6.09 -11.84
CA ILE A 98 16.66 -6.57 -12.25
C ILE A 98 16.83 -8.06 -11.87
N TYR A 99 16.44 -8.44 -10.65
CA TYR A 99 16.50 -9.81 -10.20
C TYR A 99 15.55 -10.74 -11.00
N ALA A 100 14.33 -10.25 -11.30
CA ALA A 100 13.31 -10.97 -12.04
C ALA A 100 13.70 -11.28 -13.49
N ALA A 101 14.72 -10.61 -14.04
CA ALA A 101 15.21 -10.86 -15.41
C ALA A 101 15.69 -12.30 -15.64
N ARG A 102 15.88 -13.07 -14.58
CA ARG A 102 16.22 -14.51 -14.63
C ARG A 102 15.00 -15.42 -14.77
N LEU A 103 13.78 -14.89 -14.58
CA LEU A 103 12.54 -15.66 -14.63
C LEU A 103 12.00 -15.72 -16.07
N ASN A 104 12.02 -16.91 -16.65
CA ASN A 104 11.51 -17.12 -18.02
C ASN A 104 10.07 -17.66 -18.06
N ASN A 105 9.60 -18.26 -16.96
CA ASN A 105 8.27 -18.86 -16.90
C ASN A 105 7.19 -17.79 -16.75
N LYS A 106 6.32 -17.65 -17.76
CA LYS A 106 5.22 -16.68 -17.81
C LYS A 106 5.70 -15.25 -17.46
N ALA A 107 6.86 -14.85 -18.02
CA ALA A 107 7.53 -13.60 -17.69
C ALA A 107 6.61 -12.37 -17.85
N ALA A 108 5.79 -12.30 -18.89
CA ALA A 108 4.88 -11.18 -19.11
C ALA A 108 3.86 -11.05 -17.98
N THR A 109 3.19 -12.14 -17.60
CA THR A 109 2.20 -12.12 -16.50
C THR A 109 2.85 -11.74 -15.16
N PHE A 110 4.06 -12.27 -14.89
CA PHE A 110 4.81 -11.93 -13.68
C PHE A 110 5.13 -10.44 -13.61
N VAL A 111 5.63 -9.88 -14.70
CA VAL A 111 6.00 -8.46 -14.80
C VAL A 111 4.76 -7.58 -14.66
N VAL A 112 3.65 -7.92 -15.32
CA VAL A 112 2.38 -7.17 -15.18
C VAL A 112 1.91 -7.13 -13.73
N LEU A 113 1.93 -8.25 -13.01
CA LEU A 113 1.57 -8.30 -11.58
C LEU A 113 2.53 -7.47 -10.72
N MET A 114 3.82 -7.52 -11.02
CA MET A 114 4.82 -6.73 -10.31
C MET A 114 4.61 -5.23 -10.51
N LEU A 115 4.35 -4.78 -11.74
CA LEU A 115 4.07 -3.37 -12.05
C LEU A 115 2.73 -2.90 -11.47
N MET A 116 1.72 -3.78 -11.41
CA MET A 116 0.46 -3.51 -10.71
C MET A 116 0.70 -3.33 -9.19
N LEU A 117 1.52 -4.17 -8.58
CA LEU A 117 1.90 -4.05 -7.17
C LEU A 117 2.65 -2.75 -6.89
N GLU A 118 3.54 -2.31 -7.79
CA GLU A 118 4.25 -1.03 -7.66
C GLU A 118 3.26 0.13 -7.66
N THR A 119 2.35 0.19 -8.64
CA THR A 119 1.29 1.20 -8.70
C THR A 119 0.43 1.20 -7.43
N ALA A 120 -0.05 0.02 -6.99
CA ALA A 120 -0.87 -0.10 -5.80
C ALA A 120 -0.13 0.37 -4.54
N SER A 121 1.16 0.06 -4.44
CA SER A 121 2.00 0.47 -3.30
C SER A 121 2.24 1.97 -3.27
N LEU A 122 2.56 2.57 -4.42
CA LEU A 122 2.75 4.01 -4.55
C LEU A 122 1.46 4.77 -4.25
N GLY A 123 0.34 4.30 -4.83
CA GLY A 123 -0.97 4.88 -4.56
C GLY A 123 -1.35 4.84 -3.08
N SER A 124 -1.06 3.73 -2.37
CA SER A 124 -1.32 3.61 -0.93
C SER A 124 -0.51 4.60 -0.10
N PHE A 125 0.75 4.86 -0.43
CA PHE A 125 1.58 5.80 0.35
C PHE A 125 1.32 7.27 0.00
N MET A 126 0.80 7.56 -1.19
CA MET A 126 0.57 8.94 -1.65
C MET A 126 -0.90 9.37 -1.57
N ALA A 127 -1.86 8.44 -1.36
CA ALA A 127 -3.27 8.80 -1.25
C ALA A 127 -3.54 9.73 -0.05
N LEU A 128 -4.27 10.81 -0.30
CA LEU A 128 -4.81 11.74 0.70
C LEU A 128 -6.32 11.60 0.88
N ASP A 129 -6.96 10.74 0.11
CA ASP A 129 -8.34 10.31 0.25
C ASP A 129 -8.38 8.89 0.81
N ALA A 130 -9.11 8.68 1.90
CA ALA A 130 -9.10 7.41 2.61
C ALA A 130 -9.76 6.26 1.81
N LEU A 131 -10.75 6.57 0.98
CA LEU A 131 -11.34 5.58 0.08
C LEU A 131 -10.35 5.19 -1.02
N LEU A 132 -9.65 6.16 -1.59
CA LEU A 132 -8.60 5.93 -2.58
C LEU A 132 -7.45 5.10 -2.00
N PHE A 133 -7.02 5.41 -0.75
CA PHE A 133 -6.05 4.60 -0.01
C PHE A 133 -6.51 3.15 0.09
N TYR A 134 -7.76 2.92 0.52
CA TYR A 134 -8.31 1.59 0.69
C TYR A 134 -8.34 0.80 -0.62
N VAL A 135 -8.71 1.44 -1.73
CA VAL A 135 -8.69 0.81 -3.06
C VAL A 135 -7.28 0.34 -3.44
N PHE A 136 -6.27 1.20 -3.32
CA PHE A 136 -4.89 0.81 -3.63
C PHE A 136 -4.38 -0.29 -2.68
N PHE A 137 -4.73 -0.18 -1.40
CA PHE A 137 -4.38 -1.17 -0.39
C PHE A 137 -4.90 -2.56 -0.75
N GLU A 138 -6.18 -2.68 -1.17
CA GLU A 138 -6.79 -3.94 -1.59
C GLU A 138 -6.24 -4.46 -2.94
N VAL A 139 -5.98 -3.59 -3.90
CA VAL A 139 -5.36 -3.98 -5.19
C VAL A 139 -3.98 -4.63 -4.94
N SER A 140 -3.22 -4.13 -3.97
CA SER A 140 -1.93 -4.73 -3.60
C SER A 140 -2.06 -6.17 -3.10
N LEU A 141 -3.14 -6.47 -2.37
CA LEU A 141 -3.44 -7.80 -1.88
C LEU A 141 -3.70 -8.79 -3.02
N VAL A 142 -4.52 -8.37 -4.00
CA VAL A 142 -4.85 -9.19 -5.16
C VAL A 142 -3.59 -9.52 -5.99
N GLY A 143 -2.75 -8.52 -6.23
CA GLY A 143 -1.49 -8.71 -6.97
C GLY A 143 -0.54 -9.70 -6.30
N MET A 144 -0.37 -9.58 -4.98
CA MET A 144 0.50 -10.48 -4.23
C MET A 144 -0.07 -11.91 -4.14
N TYR A 145 -1.38 -12.06 -4.00
CA TYR A 145 -2.04 -13.36 -4.06
C TYR A 145 -1.69 -14.12 -5.34
N PHE A 146 -1.87 -13.48 -6.50
CA PHE A 146 -1.55 -14.12 -7.80
C PHE A 146 -0.05 -14.35 -7.97
N MET A 147 0.80 -13.47 -7.44
CA MET A 147 2.25 -13.66 -7.49
C MET A 147 2.68 -14.89 -6.68
N ILE A 148 2.17 -15.09 -5.46
CA ILE A 148 2.46 -16.27 -4.64
C ILE A 148 1.88 -17.53 -5.31
N ALA A 149 0.60 -17.52 -5.70
CA ALA A 149 -0.08 -18.66 -6.29
C ALA A 149 0.54 -19.12 -7.60
N GLY A 150 1.06 -18.19 -8.43
CA GLY A 150 1.61 -18.48 -9.74
C GLY A 150 3.08 -18.93 -9.75
N TRP A 151 3.92 -18.33 -8.89
CA TRP A 151 5.39 -18.51 -8.92
C TRP A 151 5.99 -18.94 -7.57
N GLY A 152 5.17 -19.23 -6.57
CA GLY A 152 5.59 -19.74 -5.27
C GLY A 152 6.09 -21.20 -5.33
N HIS A 153 6.56 -21.69 -4.18
CA HIS A 153 7.07 -23.06 -4.02
C HIS A 153 5.96 -24.11 -3.89
N GLU A 154 6.20 -25.24 -3.26
CA GLU A 154 5.35 -26.43 -3.27
C GLU A 154 3.92 -26.18 -2.76
N ASP A 155 3.77 -25.52 -1.60
CA ASP A 155 2.48 -25.24 -0.93
C ASP A 155 1.90 -23.86 -1.29
N ARG A 156 2.31 -23.28 -2.40
CA ARG A 156 2.00 -21.91 -2.81
C ARG A 156 0.51 -21.55 -2.83
N GLN A 157 -0.35 -22.49 -3.25
CA GLN A 157 -1.79 -22.18 -3.34
C GLN A 157 -2.44 -22.04 -1.97
N ARG A 158 -2.08 -22.92 -1.02
CA ARG A 158 -2.55 -22.85 0.36
C ARG A 158 -2.02 -21.57 1.04
N ALA A 159 -0.73 -21.28 0.86
CA ALA A 159 -0.11 -20.09 1.41
C ALA A 159 -0.69 -18.80 0.83
N ALA A 160 -0.94 -18.75 -0.48
CA ALA A 160 -1.57 -17.62 -1.15
C ALA A 160 -3.00 -17.40 -0.63
N LEU A 161 -3.80 -18.47 -0.52
CA LEU A 161 -5.17 -18.39 0.00
C LEU A 161 -5.18 -17.95 1.46
N MET A 162 -4.29 -18.50 2.30
CA MET A 162 -4.15 -18.09 3.70
C MET A 162 -3.79 -16.61 3.81
N PHE A 163 -2.79 -16.15 3.04
CA PHE A 163 -2.42 -14.74 2.93
C PHE A 163 -3.62 -13.87 2.56
N PHE A 164 -4.33 -14.25 1.48
CA PHE A 164 -5.45 -13.49 0.95
C PHE A 164 -6.59 -13.38 1.97
N LEU A 165 -7.05 -14.51 2.52
CA LEU A 165 -8.18 -14.53 3.48
C LEU A 165 -7.84 -13.78 4.77
N TYR A 166 -6.64 -14.00 5.32
CA TYR A 166 -6.21 -13.28 6.53
C TYR A 166 -6.18 -11.78 6.34
N THR A 167 -5.55 -11.32 5.24
CA THR A 167 -5.38 -9.89 5.02
C THR A 167 -6.66 -9.22 4.54
N LEU A 168 -7.50 -9.89 3.74
CA LEU A 168 -8.80 -9.37 3.33
C LEU A 168 -9.76 -9.24 4.52
N LEU A 169 -9.91 -10.30 5.33
CA LEU A 169 -10.74 -10.22 6.53
C LEU A 169 -10.18 -9.22 7.55
N GLY A 170 -8.85 -9.11 7.61
CA GLY A 170 -8.18 -8.14 8.46
C GLY A 170 -8.39 -6.69 8.01
N SER A 171 -8.64 -6.42 6.71
CA SER A 171 -8.83 -5.07 6.18
C SER A 171 -10.28 -4.55 6.27
N LEU A 172 -11.27 -5.42 6.37
CA LEU A 172 -12.68 -5.03 6.49
C LEU A 172 -12.95 -4.09 7.68
N PRO A 173 -12.39 -4.29 8.89
CA PRO A 173 -12.55 -3.34 9.98
C PRO A 173 -12.04 -1.93 9.66
N LEU A 174 -10.97 -1.80 8.88
CA LEU A 174 -10.49 -0.49 8.42
C LEU A 174 -11.53 0.21 7.54
N LEU A 175 -12.18 -0.52 6.64
CA LEU A 175 -13.25 0.05 5.81
C LEU A 175 -14.39 0.56 6.68
N LEU A 176 -14.78 -0.18 7.72
CA LEU A 176 -15.81 0.26 8.67
C LEU A 176 -15.38 1.53 9.44
N ALA A 177 -14.10 1.61 9.85
CA ALA A 177 -13.56 2.80 10.48
C ALA A 177 -13.57 4.01 9.52
N ILE A 178 -13.15 3.82 8.26
CA ILE A 178 -13.20 4.86 7.22
C ILE A 178 -14.63 5.35 6.99
N LEU A 179 -15.61 4.45 6.91
CA LEU A 179 -17.01 4.83 6.78
C LEU A 179 -17.52 5.58 8.02
N GLY A 180 -17.12 5.17 9.22
CA GLY A 180 -17.44 5.88 10.46
C GLY A 180 -16.89 7.32 10.47
N LEU A 181 -15.63 7.51 10.07
CA LEU A 181 -14.99 8.82 9.94
C LEU A 181 -15.70 9.69 8.87
N TYR A 182 -16.06 9.09 7.74
CA TYR A 182 -16.85 9.74 6.69
C TYR A 182 -18.21 10.21 7.19
N LEU A 183 -18.96 9.36 7.91
CA LEU A 183 -20.27 9.73 8.46
C LEU A 183 -20.17 10.89 9.47
N GLY A 184 -19.05 11.01 10.16
CA GLY A 184 -18.79 12.12 11.08
C GLY A 184 -18.36 13.42 10.41
N SER A 185 -17.79 13.37 9.19
CA SER A 185 -17.20 14.55 8.52
C SER A 185 -17.85 14.92 7.18
N GLY A 186 -18.51 13.95 6.50
CA GLY A 186 -19.06 14.13 5.16
C GLY A 186 -18.00 14.12 4.03
N THR A 187 -16.75 13.75 4.31
CA THR A 187 -15.66 13.69 3.32
C THR A 187 -14.71 12.54 3.62
N PHE A 188 -13.99 12.04 2.59
CA PHE A 188 -12.89 11.08 2.73
C PHE A 188 -11.51 11.75 2.76
N ASP A 189 -11.43 13.09 2.75
CA ASP A 189 -10.18 13.83 2.80
C ASP A 189 -9.48 13.64 4.16
N MET A 190 -8.36 12.93 4.13
CA MET A 190 -7.58 12.64 5.34
C MET A 190 -7.00 13.90 5.99
N ARG A 191 -6.77 14.97 5.22
CA ARG A 191 -6.28 16.25 5.76
C ARG A 191 -7.31 16.85 6.73
N VAL A 192 -8.59 16.80 6.34
CA VAL A 192 -9.69 17.27 7.20
C VAL A 192 -9.76 16.46 8.48
N TRP A 193 -9.58 15.15 8.40
CA TRP A 193 -9.62 14.26 9.57
C TRP A 193 -8.43 14.45 10.52
N ILE A 194 -7.26 14.81 9.97
CA ILE A 194 -6.06 15.11 10.76
C ILE A 194 -6.22 16.43 11.48
N ASP A 195 -6.71 17.47 10.78
CA ASP A 195 -6.88 18.81 11.34
C ASP A 195 -8.04 18.87 12.35
N THR A 196 -9.13 18.17 12.06
CA THR A 196 -10.33 18.12 12.89
C THR A 196 -10.87 16.71 12.97
N PRO A 197 -10.42 15.88 13.94
CA PRO A 197 -10.88 14.51 14.09
C PRO A 197 -12.39 14.42 14.24
N PRO A 198 -13.11 13.72 13.33
CA PRO A 198 -14.57 13.80 13.27
C PRO A 198 -15.30 12.93 14.30
N LEU A 199 -14.59 12.02 14.95
CA LEU A 199 -15.16 11.10 15.94
C LEU A 199 -14.62 11.39 17.34
N THR A 200 -15.51 11.28 18.34
CA THR A 200 -15.16 11.45 19.76
C THR A 200 -15.74 10.31 20.61
N GLY A 201 -15.28 10.18 21.84
CA GLY A 201 -15.80 9.22 22.82
C GLY A 201 -15.77 7.77 22.33
N LEU A 202 -16.90 7.07 22.45
CA LEU A 202 -17.01 5.64 22.09
C LEU A 202 -16.80 5.41 20.59
N ALA A 203 -17.31 6.28 19.72
CA ALA A 203 -17.18 6.14 18.27
C ALA A 203 -15.70 6.21 17.84
N ALA A 204 -14.92 7.14 18.38
CA ALA A 204 -13.50 7.24 18.15
C ALA A 204 -12.74 5.98 18.66
N MET A 205 -13.14 5.44 19.81
CA MET A 205 -12.53 4.23 20.36
C MET A 205 -12.83 2.99 19.49
N LEU A 206 -14.06 2.84 19.00
CA LEU A 206 -14.43 1.74 18.11
C LEU A 206 -13.69 1.84 16.77
N ALA A 207 -13.58 3.04 16.19
CA ALA A 207 -12.80 3.26 14.98
C ALA A 207 -11.30 2.94 15.20
N LEU A 208 -10.74 3.38 16.34
CA LEU A 208 -9.37 3.04 16.71
C LEU A 208 -9.15 1.53 16.81
N ILE A 209 -10.02 0.80 17.52
CA ILE A 209 -9.91 -0.67 17.67
C ILE A 209 -9.96 -1.34 16.29
N ALA A 210 -10.86 -0.92 15.42
CA ALA A 210 -10.97 -1.45 14.06
C ALA A 210 -9.69 -1.22 13.23
N MET A 211 -9.12 -0.02 13.29
CA MET A 211 -7.86 0.33 12.63
C MET A 211 -6.68 -0.45 13.23
N LEU A 212 -6.57 -0.51 14.56
CA LEU A 212 -5.51 -1.27 15.25
C LEU A 212 -5.55 -2.75 14.89
N PHE A 213 -6.74 -3.37 14.82
CA PHE A 213 -6.89 -4.76 14.42
C PHE A 213 -6.37 -4.97 12.99
N THR A 214 -6.79 -4.13 12.05
CA THR A 214 -6.32 -4.21 10.66
C THR A 214 -4.81 -4.11 10.56
N PHE A 215 -4.22 -3.10 11.24
CA PHE A 215 -2.78 -2.89 11.16
C PHE A 215 -1.99 -3.93 11.95
N ALA A 216 -2.55 -4.51 13.02
CA ALA A 216 -1.96 -5.66 13.72
C ALA A 216 -1.89 -6.90 12.82
N VAL A 217 -2.92 -7.16 12.01
CA VAL A 217 -2.89 -8.22 10.99
C VAL A 217 -1.80 -7.92 9.95
N LYS A 218 -1.68 -6.67 9.50
CA LYS A 218 -0.76 -6.26 8.43
C LYS A 218 0.70 -6.18 8.88
N ILE A 219 0.97 -5.75 10.14
CA ILE A 219 2.31 -5.71 10.77
C ILE A 219 2.80 -7.11 11.19
N PRO A 220 2.06 -8.13 11.01
CA PRO A 220 1.87 -9.45 11.61
C PRO A 220 2.23 -9.53 13.11
N SER A 221 1.42 -8.89 13.93
CA SER A 221 1.55 -8.94 15.40
C SER A 221 0.92 -10.22 15.97
N PHE A 222 1.42 -10.71 17.11
CA PHE A 222 0.77 -11.82 17.81
C PHE A 222 -0.64 -11.42 18.28
N PRO A 223 -1.67 -12.28 18.15
CA PRO A 223 -1.70 -13.65 17.62
C PRO A 223 -2.05 -13.76 16.13
N VAL A 224 -2.22 -12.64 15.41
CA VAL A 224 -2.70 -12.58 14.03
C VAL A 224 -1.59 -12.62 12.97
N HIS A 225 -0.41 -13.15 13.32
CA HIS A 225 0.80 -13.20 12.49
C HIS A 225 0.95 -14.49 11.67
N THR A 226 0.13 -15.50 11.90
CA THR A 226 0.35 -16.88 11.41
C THR A 226 0.32 -17.01 9.87
N TRP A 227 -0.22 -16.04 9.18
CA TRP A 227 -0.23 -15.98 7.71
C TRP A 227 1.15 -15.65 7.12
N LEU A 228 1.99 -14.87 7.83
CA LEU A 228 3.26 -14.37 7.31
C LEU A 228 4.28 -15.48 7.06
N PRO A 229 4.57 -16.40 8.00
CA PRO A 229 5.54 -17.49 7.76
C PRO A 229 5.16 -18.31 6.52
N ALA A 230 3.89 -18.70 6.39
CA ALA A 230 3.41 -19.47 5.25
C ALA A 230 3.58 -18.70 3.94
N ALA A 231 3.12 -17.45 3.89
CA ALA A 231 3.23 -16.60 2.69
C ALA A 231 4.68 -16.32 2.32
N HIS A 232 5.53 -16.00 3.30
CA HIS A 232 6.92 -15.57 3.06
C HIS A 232 7.82 -16.73 2.61
N VAL A 233 7.63 -17.92 3.18
CA VAL A 233 8.38 -19.13 2.80
C VAL A 233 7.98 -19.59 1.39
N GLN A 234 6.71 -19.49 1.04
CA GLN A 234 6.21 -19.96 -0.26
C GLN A 234 6.32 -18.94 -1.38
N ALA A 235 6.40 -17.63 -1.08
CA ALA A 235 6.52 -16.61 -2.11
C ALA A 235 7.82 -16.75 -2.94
N PRO A 236 7.80 -16.40 -4.24
CA PRO A 236 9.04 -16.25 -4.99
C PRO A 236 9.90 -15.14 -4.38
N THR A 237 11.22 -15.19 -4.56
CA THR A 237 12.17 -14.21 -3.96
C THR A 237 11.72 -12.76 -4.15
N VAL A 238 11.30 -12.38 -5.36
CA VAL A 238 10.77 -11.03 -5.66
C VAL A 238 9.51 -10.74 -4.81
N GLY A 239 8.59 -11.69 -4.71
CA GLY A 239 7.39 -11.58 -3.87
C GLY A 239 7.75 -11.37 -2.41
N SER A 240 8.72 -12.12 -1.87
CA SER A 240 9.20 -11.98 -0.50
C SER A 240 9.84 -10.62 -0.23
N VAL A 241 10.63 -10.09 -1.19
CA VAL A 241 11.22 -8.74 -1.07
C VAL A 241 10.14 -7.66 -1.02
N ILE A 242 9.15 -7.72 -1.93
CA ILE A 242 8.06 -6.75 -1.98
C ILE A 242 7.17 -6.88 -0.73
N LEU A 243 6.84 -8.11 -0.32
CA LEU A 243 6.02 -8.36 0.86
C LEU A 243 6.66 -7.76 2.11
N ALA A 244 7.92 -8.12 2.40
CA ALA A 244 8.62 -7.66 3.59
C ALA A 244 9.05 -6.18 3.51
N GLY A 245 9.55 -5.76 2.35
CA GLY A 245 10.11 -4.42 2.14
C GLY A 245 9.08 -3.30 2.00
N VAL A 246 7.89 -3.64 1.44
CA VAL A 246 6.86 -2.64 1.09
C VAL A 246 5.54 -2.93 1.78
N MET A 247 4.94 -4.12 1.55
CA MET A 247 3.55 -4.37 1.98
C MET A 247 3.37 -4.42 3.51
N LEU A 248 4.35 -4.92 4.25
CA LEU A 248 4.30 -4.86 5.73
C LEU A 248 4.35 -3.40 6.23
N LYS A 249 4.98 -2.48 5.49
CA LYS A 249 5.06 -1.06 5.83
C LYS A 249 3.70 -0.35 5.73
N PHE A 250 2.74 -0.90 4.98
CA PHE A 250 1.35 -0.39 5.02
C PHE A 250 0.75 -0.47 6.43
N GLY A 251 1.10 -1.49 7.20
CA GLY A 251 0.66 -1.62 8.58
C GLY A 251 1.23 -0.52 9.47
N THR A 252 2.55 -0.31 9.44
CA THR A 252 3.21 0.72 10.25
C THR A 252 2.84 2.14 9.79
N TYR A 253 2.77 2.36 8.47
CA TYR A 253 2.29 3.61 7.90
C TYR A 253 0.85 3.90 8.34
N GLY A 254 -0.04 2.91 8.20
CA GLY A 254 -1.44 3.05 8.57
C GLY A 254 -1.65 3.25 10.07
N LEU A 255 -0.84 2.61 10.93
CA LEU A 255 -0.87 2.83 12.37
C LEU A 255 -0.62 4.31 12.71
N VAL A 256 0.37 4.94 12.07
CA VAL A 256 0.67 6.36 12.29
C VAL A 256 -0.36 7.25 11.60
N ARG A 257 -0.64 7.00 10.31
CA ARG A 257 -1.49 7.86 9.47
C ARG A 257 -2.96 7.84 9.89
N PHE A 258 -3.51 6.66 10.19
CA PHE A 258 -4.92 6.52 10.55
C PHE A 258 -5.13 6.50 12.06
N SER A 259 -4.51 5.54 12.76
CA SER A 259 -4.82 5.33 14.18
C SER A 259 -4.37 6.49 15.06
N LEU A 260 -3.14 6.98 14.87
CA LEU A 260 -2.60 8.07 15.69
C LEU A 260 -3.17 9.44 15.27
N GLN A 261 -3.14 9.76 13.97
CA GLN A 261 -3.46 11.12 13.52
C GLN A 261 -4.97 11.39 13.44
N MET A 262 -5.80 10.38 13.13
CA MET A 262 -7.25 10.58 12.96
C MET A 262 -8.08 10.29 14.21
N THR A 263 -7.50 9.60 15.21
CA THR A 263 -8.16 9.36 16.49
C THR A 263 -7.22 9.64 17.68
N PRO A 264 -6.60 10.83 17.77
CA PRO A 264 -5.50 11.11 18.70
C PRO A 264 -5.91 10.97 20.17
N GLU A 265 -7.13 11.38 20.53
CA GLU A 265 -7.64 11.28 21.90
C GLU A 265 -7.84 9.80 22.31
N ALA A 266 -8.48 9.00 21.45
CA ALA A 266 -8.67 7.58 21.69
C ALA A 266 -7.33 6.83 21.73
N PHE A 267 -6.40 7.17 20.82
CA PHE A 267 -5.04 6.59 20.78
C PHE A 267 -4.28 6.87 22.06
N THR A 268 -4.33 8.10 22.59
CA THR A 268 -3.68 8.48 23.86
C THR A 268 -4.27 7.71 25.03
N LYS A 269 -5.60 7.57 25.10
CA LYS A 269 -6.28 6.79 26.16
C LYS A 269 -5.89 5.30 26.11
N ALA A 270 -5.72 4.74 24.91
CA ALA A 270 -5.32 3.35 24.72
C ALA A 270 -3.80 3.14 24.75
N GLY A 271 -2.98 4.18 24.92
CA GLY A 271 -1.53 4.17 24.73
C GLY A 271 -0.79 3.09 25.52
N VAL A 272 -1.17 2.89 26.80
CA VAL A 272 -0.57 1.84 27.65
C VAL A 272 -0.85 0.43 27.09
N VAL A 273 -2.08 0.19 26.62
CA VAL A 273 -2.47 -1.10 26.04
C VAL A 273 -1.74 -1.34 24.71
N ILE A 274 -1.66 -0.31 23.86
CA ILE A 274 -0.95 -0.37 22.57
C ILE A 274 0.54 -0.66 22.83
N LEU A 275 1.16 0.02 23.79
CA LEU A 275 2.56 -0.20 24.15
C LEU A 275 2.78 -1.63 24.67
N ALA A 276 1.95 -2.09 25.62
CA ALA A 276 2.05 -3.43 26.18
C ALA A 276 1.89 -4.51 25.09
N PHE A 277 0.92 -4.32 24.17
CA PHE A 277 0.71 -5.21 23.04
C PHE A 277 1.91 -5.20 22.07
N GLY A 278 2.48 -4.04 21.79
CA GLY A 278 3.67 -3.91 20.94
C GLY A 278 4.89 -4.63 21.53
N VAL A 279 5.16 -4.43 22.82
CA VAL A 279 6.26 -5.11 23.53
C VAL A 279 6.05 -6.63 23.59
N PHE A 280 4.81 -7.09 23.80
CA PHE A 280 4.51 -8.53 23.82
C PHE A 280 4.63 -9.19 22.44
N SER A 281 4.41 -8.43 21.37
CA SER A 281 4.47 -8.93 19.99
C SER A 281 5.89 -8.90 19.40
N ALA A 282 6.82 -8.17 20.00
CA ALA A 282 8.21 -8.06 19.58
C ALA A 282 9.05 -9.27 20.01
#